data_e524eb40ae82c41bff3a94f53562bfdf
#
_entry.id   e524eb40ae82c41bff3a94f53562bfdf
#
_cell.length_a   1.000
_cell.length_b   1.000
_cell.length_c   1.000
_cell.angle_alpha   90.00
_cell.angle_beta   90.00
_cell.angle_gamma   90.00
#
_symmetry.space_group_name_H-M   'P 1'
#
loop_
_entity.id
_entity.type
_entity.pdbx_description
1 polymer ?
#
loop_
_entity_poly.entity_id
_entity_poly.type
_entity_poly.pdbx_seq_one_letter_code
_entity_poly.pdbx_strand_id
1 'polypeptide(L)'
;MTRQSLLHIALVVRDYDEALAFYVGKLGFDLIEDTYQPEQDKRWVVVAPPGASNGGSAGSTILLARASKPEQEAFIGDQAGGRVFLFLKTDDFARDYARYIEAGVEFVRPPTQFDYGQVAVFKDLYGNLWDLVEHAPDHPLAQRW
;
A
#
# COMPACT_ATOMS: atom_id res chain seq x y z
N MET A 1 27.86 -2.90 -14.63
CA MET A 1 26.55 -3.50 -14.31
C MET A 1 25.54 -2.41 -13.98
N THR A 2 24.38 -2.51 -14.57
CA THR A 2 23.29 -1.57 -14.27
C THR A 2 22.50 -2.07 -13.07
N ARG A 3 22.12 -1.15 -12.17
CA ARG A 3 21.24 -1.45 -11.06
C ARG A 3 20.15 -0.39 -10.97
N GLN A 4 18.91 -0.82 -11.05
CA GLN A 4 17.75 0.05 -10.96
C GLN A 4 16.66 -0.62 -10.10
N SER A 5 15.83 0.19 -9.49
CA SER A 5 14.66 -0.29 -8.74
C SER A 5 13.56 0.76 -8.85
N LEU A 6 12.33 0.32 -8.63
CA LEU A 6 11.20 1.24 -8.54
C LEU A 6 11.18 1.82 -7.14
N LEU A 7 11.45 3.12 -7.01
CA LEU A 7 11.61 3.76 -5.70
C LEU A 7 10.27 4.05 -5.03
N HIS A 8 9.47 4.93 -5.63
CA HIS A 8 8.19 5.33 -5.09
C HIS A 8 7.08 5.10 -6.08
N ILE A 9 5.89 4.82 -5.56
CA ILE A 9 4.64 4.85 -6.30
C ILE A 9 3.83 5.98 -5.67
N ALA A 10 3.41 6.96 -6.47
CA ALA A 10 2.62 8.08 -5.96
C ALA A 10 1.16 7.67 -5.80
N LEU A 11 0.59 8.00 -4.66
CA LEU A 11 -0.81 7.77 -4.34
C LEU A 11 -1.44 9.13 -4.02
N VAL A 12 -2.39 9.54 -4.84
CA VAL A 12 -3.08 10.81 -4.62
C VAL A 12 -4.03 10.67 -3.43
N VAL A 13 -3.91 11.59 -2.48
CA VAL A 13 -4.71 11.58 -1.26
C VAL A 13 -5.39 12.92 -1.06
N ARG A 14 -6.46 12.93 -0.29
CA ARG A 14 -7.16 14.16 0.08
C ARG A 14 -6.41 14.88 1.20
N ASP A 15 -5.91 14.14 2.16
CA ASP A 15 -5.26 14.69 3.35
C ASP A 15 -4.17 13.74 3.84
N TYR A 16 -3.00 14.30 4.19
CA TYR A 16 -1.88 13.49 4.64
C TYR A 16 -2.19 12.73 5.92
N ASP A 17 -2.77 13.40 6.92
CA ASP A 17 -2.97 12.79 8.23
C ASP A 17 -4.04 11.71 8.23
N GLU A 18 -5.12 11.89 7.46
CA GLU A 18 -6.12 10.83 7.34
C GLU A 18 -5.56 9.62 6.59
N ALA A 19 -4.71 9.84 5.59
CA ALA A 19 -4.06 8.75 4.88
C ALA A 19 -3.09 8.00 5.79
N LEU A 20 -2.32 8.73 6.62
CA LEU A 20 -1.44 8.12 7.60
C LEU A 20 -2.21 7.31 8.65
N ALA A 21 -3.36 7.80 9.09
CA ALA A 21 -4.20 7.06 10.04
C ALA A 21 -4.63 5.71 9.49
N PHE A 22 -4.83 5.62 8.18
CA PHE A 22 -5.16 4.35 7.53
C PHE A 22 -3.91 3.50 7.28
N TYR A 23 -2.93 4.03 6.55
CA TYR A 23 -1.79 3.22 6.11
C TYR A 23 -0.87 2.83 7.27
N VAL A 24 -0.59 3.75 8.17
CA VAL A 24 0.21 3.44 9.36
C VAL A 24 -0.66 2.87 10.47
N GLY A 25 -1.81 3.52 10.76
CA GLY A 25 -2.64 3.16 11.89
C GLY A 25 -3.40 1.85 11.72
N LYS A 26 -3.94 1.59 10.54
CA LYS A 26 -4.74 0.37 10.28
C LYS A 26 -3.95 -0.72 9.60
N LEU A 27 -3.18 -0.40 8.56
CA LEU A 27 -2.40 -1.42 7.86
C LEU A 27 -1.08 -1.74 8.55
N GLY A 28 -0.62 -0.89 9.46
CA GLY A 28 0.64 -1.11 10.16
C GLY A 28 1.88 -0.84 9.31
N PHE A 29 1.73 -0.02 8.27
CA PHE A 29 2.89 0.37 7.46
C PHE A 29 3.86 1.23 8.27
N ASP A 30 5.12 1.21 7.89
CA ASP A 30 6.15 2.05 8.49
C ASP A 30 6.10 3.45 7.89
N LEU A 31 6.21 4.47 8.72
CA LEU A 31 6.40 5.84 8.26
C LEU A 31 7.89 6.03 7.98
N ILE A 32 8.25 6.20 6.70
CA ILE A 32 9.64 6.31 6.28
C ILE A 32 10.12 7.75 6.33
N GLU A 33 9.28 8.68 5.89
CA GLU A 33 9.62 10.11 5.86
C GLU A 33 8.37 10.96 5.99
N ASP A 34 8.48 12.07 6.71
CA ASP A 34 7.43 13.09 6.78
C ASP A 34 8.12 14.44 6.96
N THR A 35 8.39 15.12 5.84
CA THR A 35 9.16 16.36 5.81
C THR A 35 8.32 17.48 5.21
N TYR A 36 8.12 18.56 5.96
CA TYR A 36 7.42 19.74 5.45
C TYR A 36 8.34 20.54 4.52
N GLN A 37 7.78 20.98 3.39
CA GLN A 37 8.47 21.80 2.39
C GLN A 37 7.77 23.15 2.28
N PRO A 38 8.26 24.18 3.01
CA PRO A 38 7.58 25.46 3.10
C PRO A 38 7.38 26.17 1.75
N GLU A 39 8.35 26.05 0.84
CA GLU A 39 8.30 26.72 -0.46
C GLU A 39 7.11 26.31 -1.30
N GLN A 40 6.63 25.09 -1.10
CA GLN A 40 5.53 24.53 -1.87
C GLN A 40 4.28 24.30 -1.02
N ASP A 41 4.36 24.56 0.27
CA ASP A 41 3.31 24.24 1.24
C ASP A 41 2.87 22.78 1.11
N LYS A 42 3.85 21.87 1.06
CA LYS A 42 3.63 20.43 0.90
C LYS A 42 4.41 19.68 1.94
N ARG A 43 3.98 18.44 2.19
CA ARG A 43 4.73 17.48 2.98
C ARG A 43 5.23 16.37 2.05
N TRP A 44 6.44 15.92 2.30
CA TRP A 44 6.99 14.74 1.62
C TRP A 44 6.75 13.57 2.55
N VAL A 45 5.69 12.80 2.28
CA VAL A 45 5.23 11.75 3.17
C VAL A 45 5.37 10.41 2.46
N VAL A 46 6.21 9.53 3.02
CA VAL A 46 6.52 8.22 2.45
C VAL A 46 6.21 7.14 3.46
N VAL A 47 5.43 6.15 3.04
CA VAL A 47 5.13 4.97 3.84
C VAL A 47 5.53 3.71 3.09
N ALA A 48 5.73 2.61 3.82
CA ALA A 48 6.11 1.35 3.23
C ALA A 48 5.51 0.19 4.03
N PRO A 49 5.32 -0.98 3.40
CA PRO A 49 4.91 -2.17 4.14
C PRO A 49 5.84 -2.45 5.31
N PRO A 50 5.35 -3.13 6.37
CA PRO A 50 6.15 -3.39 7.56
C PRO A 50 7.47 -4.10 7.25
N GLY A 51 8.53 -3.70 7.96
CA GLY A 51 9.86 -4.26 7.80
C GLY A 51 10.78 -3.45 6.90
N ALA A 52 10.25 -2.49 6.13
CA ALA A 52 11.06 -1.69 5.23
C ALA A 52 12.06 -0.81 5.98
N SER A 53 11.67 -0.28 7.13
CA SER A 53 12.51 0.60 7.95
C SER A 53 13.68 -0.12 8.60
N ASN A 54 13.68 -1.45 8.62
CA ASN A 54 14.73 -2.26 9.22
C ASN A 54 15.83 -2.63 8.23
N GLY A 55 15.85 -1.98 7.08
CA GLY A 55 16.90 -2.18 6.07
C GLY A 55 16.81 -3.49 5.31
N GLY A 56 15.76 -4.27 5.53
CA GLY A 56 15.61 -5.58 4.93
C GLY A 56 14.71 -5.66 3.73
N SER A 57 13.90 -4.66 3.49
CA SER A 57 12.95 -4.70 2.40
C SER A 57 13.53 -4.10 1.13
N ALA A 58 13.40 -4.81 0.03
CA ALA A 58 13.77 -4.33 -1.29
C ALA A 58 12.57 -3.78 -2.05
N GLY A 59 11.39 -3.77 -1.46
CA GLY A 59 10.18 -3.31 -2.10
C GLY A 59 10.10 -1.80 -2.27
N SER A 60 9.22 -1.38 -3.17
CA SER A 60 8.95 0.04 -3.39
C SER A 60 8.19 0.65 -2.21
N THR A 61 8.31 1.95 -2.07
CA THR A 61 7.58 2.72 -1.08
C THR A 61 6.41 3.47 -1.74
N ILE A 62 5.55 4.06 -0.92
CA ILE A 62 4.42 4.85 -1.41
C ILE A 62 4.62 6.29 -0.97
N LEU A 63 4.58 7.20 -1.96
CA LEU A 63 4.56 8.64 -1.70
C LEU A 63 3.11 9.09 -1.63
N LEU A 64 2.69 9.58 -0.48
CA LEU A 64 1.35 10.15 -0.32
C LEU A 64 1.37 11.58 -0.87
N ALA A 65 0.62 11.81 -1.93
CA ALA A 65 0.63 13.08 -2.67
C ALA A 65 -0.73 13.77 -2.54
N ARG A 66 -0.79 14.85 -1.74
CA ARG A 66 -2.04 15.56 -1.55
C ARG A 66 -2.49 16.25 -2.83
N ALA A 67 -3.74 16.01 -3.22
CA ALA A 67 -4.35 16.67 -4.36
C ALA A 67 -4.41 18.18 -4.12
N SER A 68 -3.99 18.97 -5.12
CA SER A 68 -3.94 20.42 -5.02
C SER A 68 -4.73 21.12 -6.14
N LYS A 69 -5.38 20.37 -7.01
CA LYS A 69 -6.22 20.92 -8.10
C LYS A 69 -7.34 19.91 -8.44
N PRO A 70 -8.42 20.40 -9.10
CA PRO A 70 -9.55 19.50 -9.42
C PRO A 70 -9.17 18.28 -10.24
N GLU A 71 -8.22 18.39 -11.16
CA GLU A 71 -7.77 17.26 -11.98
C GLU A 71 -7.13 16.17 -11.14
N GLN A 72 -6.49 16.55 -10.05
CA GLN A 72 -5.88 15.59 -9.12
C GLN A 72 -6.92 14.99 -8.19
N GLU A 73 -7.90 15.80 -7.75
CA GLU A 73 -8.95 15.33 -6.85
C GLU A 73 -9.78 14.21 -7.47
N ALA A 74 -9.92 14.20 -8.80
CA ALA A 74 -10.65 13.15 -9.51
C ALA A 74 -10.01 11.77 -9.35
N PHE A 75 -8.73 11.72 -9.03
CA PHE A 75 -8.01 10.44 -8.86
C PHE A 75 -8.03 9.92 -7.43
N ILE A 76 -8.53 10.68 -6.48
CA ILE A 76 -8.65 10.19 -5.09
C ILE A 76 -9.61 9.00 -5.10
N GLY A 77 -9.11 7.82 -4.69
CA GLY A 77 -9.90 6.59 -4.68
C GLY A 77 -10.06 5.92 -6.04
N ASP A 78 -9.47 6.48 -7.09
CA ASP A 78 -9.58 5.96 -8.46
C ASP A 78 -8.22 5.97 -9.17
N GLN A 79 -7.20 5.47 -8.48
CA GLN A 79 -5.84 5.46 -9.02
C GLN A 79 -5.71 4.54 -10.24
N ALA A 80 -6.50 3.46 -10.28
CA ALA A 80 -6.37 2.43 -11.31
C ALA A 80 -7.66 2.24 -12.12
N GLY A 81 -8.57 3.21 -12.09
CA GLY A 81 -9.81 3.13 -12.90
C GLY A 81 -10.72 1.98 -12.49
N GLY A 82 -10.71 1.60 -11.21
CA GLY A 82 -11.56 0.51 -10.70
C GLY A 82 -10.88 -0.86 -10.69
N ARG A 83 -9.66 -0.95 -11.16
CA ARG A 83 -8.87 -2.19 -11.05
C ARG A 83 -8.11 -2.22 -9.74
N VAL A 84 -7.56 -3.39 -9.39
CA VAL A 84 -6.60 -3.49 -8.28
C VAL A 84 -5.41 -2.59 -8.60
N PHE A 85 -5.13 -1.69 -7.67
CA PHE A 85 -4.07 -0.71 -7.86
C PHE A 85 -2.70 -1.27 -7.45
N LEU A 86 -2.61 -1.85 -6.26
CA LEU A 86 -1.35 -2.38 -5.74
C LEU A 86 -1.56 -3.76 -5.14
N PHE A 87 -0.46 -4.53 -5.09
CA PHE A 87 -0.44 -5.89 -4.61
C PHE A 87 0.48 -5.96 -3.40
N LEU A 88 -0.08 -6.29 -2.25
CA LEU A 88 0.65 -6.39 -0.99
C LEU A 88 0.97 -7.84 -0.71
N LYS A 89 2.25 -8.19 -0.78
CA LYS A 89 2.70 -9.53 -0.46
C LYS A 89 2.87 -9.67 1.05
N THR A 90 2.46 -10.81 1.59
CA THR A 90 2.66 -11.13 3.00
C THR A 90 3.28 -12.50 3.16
N ASP A 91 4.01 -12.68 4.25
CA ASP A 91 4.54 -13.97 4.65
C ASP A 91 3.54 -14.77 5.52
N ASP A 92 2.46 -14.13 5.98
CA ASP A 92 1.44 -14.77 6.82
C ASP A 92 0.08 -14.14 6.56
N PHE A 93 -0.63 -14.71 5.61
CA PHE A 93 -1.92 -14.20 5.17
C PHE A 93 -2.94 -14.18 6.32
N ALA A 94 -3.04 -15.25 7.08
CA ALA A 94 -4.02 -15.37 8.15
C ALA A 94 -3.83 -14.29 9.22
N ARG A 95 -2.57 -14.03 9.59
CA ARG A 95 -2.23 -12.99 10.56
C ARG A 95 -2.67 -11.62 10.08
N ASP A 96 -2.31 -11.27 8.86
CA ASP A 96 -2.58 -9.93 8.35
C ASP A 96 -4.06 -9.72 8.03
N TYR A 97 -4.72 -10.75 7.49
CA TYR A 97 -6.15 -10.67 7.25
C TYR A 97 -6.91 -10.42 8.55
N ALA A 98 -6.59 -11.17 9.62
CA ALA A 98 -7.22 -11.00 10.92
C ALA A 98 -6.99 -9.60 11.50
N ARG A 99 -5.75 -9.09 11.39
CA ARG A 99 -5.41 -7.75 11.85
C ARG A 99 -6.18 -6.66 11.12
N TYR A 100 -6.31 -6.81 9.80
CA TYR A 100 -7.03 -5.82 8.99
C TYR A 100 -8.52 -5.83 9.30
N ILE A 101 -9.12 -7.00 9.45
CA ILE A 101 -10.53 -7.10 9.86
C ILE A 101 -10.74 -6.41 11.21
N GLU A 102 -9.88 -6.67 12.18
CA GLU A 102 -9.98 -6.07 13.51
C GLU A 102 -9.83 -4.54 13.45
N ALA A 103 -8.98 -4.04 12.57
CA ALA A 103 -8.77 -2.61 12.39
C ALA A 103 -9.91 -1.93 11.60
N GLY A 104 -10.85 -2.68 11.09
CA GLY A 104 -11.99 -2.14 10.35
C GLY A 104 -11.73 -1.93 8.87
N VAL A 105 -10.69 -2.56 8.31
CA VAL A 105 -10.43 -2.52 6.87
C VAL A 105 -11.52 -3.28 6.14
N GLU A 106 -12.07 -2.69 5.09
CA GLU A 106 -13.14 -3.31 4.31
C GLU A 106 -12.57 -4.21 3.23
N PHE A 107 -12.93 -5.51 3.26
CA PHE A 107 -12.59 -6.47 2.20
C PHE A 107 -13.77 -6.56 1.23
N VAL A 108 -13.50 -6.34 -0.05
CA VAL A 108 -14.53 -6.42 -1.10
C VAL A 108 -14.55 -7.80 -1.76
N ARG A 109 -13.50 -8.60 -1.59
CA ARG A 109 -13.48 -10.03 -1.94
C ARG A 109 -12.90 -10.82 -0.78
N PRO A 110 -13.54 -11.94 -0.41
CA PRO A 110 -13.06 -12.76 0.71
C PRO A 110 -11.79 -13.53 0.34
N PRO A 111 -11.09 -14.07 1.36
CA PRO A 111 -9.95 -14.94 1.09
C PRO A 111 -10.33 -16.07 0.15
N THR A 112 -9.53 -16.25 -0.90
CA THR A 112 -9.74 -17.29 -1.91
C THR A 112 -8.41 -17.98 -2.16
N GLN A 113 -8.46 -19.32 -2.22
CA GLN A 113 -7.27 -20.11 -2.50
C GLN A 113 -7.20 -20.39 -3.99
N PHE A 114 -6.05 -20.06 -4.59
CA PHE A 114 -5.71 -20.37 -5.97
C PHE A 114 -4.47 -21.24 -6.02
N ASP A 115 -4.15 -21.77 -7.20
CA ASP A 115 -2.94 -22.58 -7.35
C ASP A 115 -1.68 -21.80 -7.01
N TYR A 116 -1.66 -20.52 -7.29
CA TYR A 116 -0.49 -19.65 -7.05
C TYR A 116 -0.42 -19.10 -5.62
N GLY A 117 -1.47 -19.24 -4.83
CA GLY A 117 -1.48 -18.74 -3.47
C GLY A 117 -2.84 -18.31 -2.99
N GLN A 118 -2.87 -17.61 -1.86
CA GLN A 118 -4.10 -17.13 -1.25
C GLN A 118 -4.20 -15.61 -1.43
N VAL A 119 -5.39 -15.12 -1.81
CA VAL A 119 -5.63 -13.71 -2.12
C VAL A 119 -6.95 -13.24 -1.52
N ALA A 120 -6.96 -12.02 -1.04
CA ALA A 120 -8.19 -11.28 -0.71
C ALA A 120 -8.01 -9.85 -1.23
N VAL A 121 -9.13 -9.16 -1.48
CA VAL A 121 -9.09 -7.79 -1.98
C VAL A 121 -9.71 -6.86 -0.95
N PHE A 122 -8.95 -5.87 -0.53
CA PHE A 122 -9.45 -4.83 0.37
C PHE A 122 -9.38 -3.47 -0.32
N LYS A 123 -10.06 -2.50 0.25
CA LYS A 123 -9.96 -1.12 -0.24
C LYS A 123 -9.39 -0.21 0.84
N ASP A 124 -8.66 0.81 0.39
CA ASP A 124 -8.19 1.82 1.30
C ASP A 124 -9.32 2.79 1.68
N LEU A 125 -8.96 3.82 2.47
CA LEU A 125 -9.96 4.78 2.97
C LEU A 125 -10.64 5.57 1.84
N TYR A 126 -10.02 5.63 0.66
CA TYR A 126 -10.57 6.36 -0.49
C TYR A 126 -11.28 5.45 -1.49
N GLY A 127 -11.12 4.14 -1.37
CA GLY A 127 -11.73 3.17 -2.27
C GLY A 127 -10.77 2.53 -3.27
N ASN A 128 -9.47 2.83 -3.21
CA ASN A 128 -8.49 2.13 -4.03
C ASN A 128 -8.41 0.66 -3.63
N LEU A 129 -8.33 -0.22 -4.62
CA LEU A 129 -8.32 -1.66 -4.38
C LEU A 129 -6.91 -2.19 -4.23
N TRP A 130 -6.72 -3.06 -3.27
CA TRP A 130 -5.45 -3.73 -2.98
C TRP A 130 -5.66 -5.23 -2.92
N ASP A 131 -4.75 -5.99 -3.53
CA ASP A 131 -4.65 -7.42 -3.26
C ASP A 131 -3.74 -7.64 -2.06
N LEU A 132 -4.21 -8.45 -1.11
CA LEU A 132 -3.34 -9.06 -0.10
C LEU A 132 -3.05 -10.48 -0.58
N VAL A 133 -1.78 -10.82 -0.77
CA VAL A 133 -1.40 -12.08 -1.38
C VAL A 133 -0.27 -12.78 -0.62
N GLU A 134 -0.46 -14.08 -0.39
CA GLU A 134 0.62 -14.96 0.05
C GLU A 134 0.77 -16.04 -1.01
N HIS A 135 1.94 -16.10 -1.66
CA HIS A 135 2.19 -17.06 -2.72
C HIS A 135 2.37 -18.49 -2.16
N ALA A 136 1.96 -19.48 -2.95
CA ALA A 136 2.29 -20.87 -2.65
C ALA A 136 3.82 -21.02 -2.59
N PRO A 137 4.35 -21.89 -1.70
CA PRO A 137 5.80 -21.99 -1.50
C PRO A 137 6.61 -22.35 -2.75
N ASP A 138 6.00 -23.03 -3.70
CA ASP A 138 6.63 -23.43 -4.96
C ASP A 138 6.47 -22.41 -6.08
N HIS A 139 5.78 -21.30 -5.83
CA HIS A 139 5.60 -20.27 -6.85
C HIS A 139 6.89 -19.49 -7.08
N PRO A 140 7.21 -19.13 -8.35
CA PRO A 140 8.44 -18.38 -8.64
C PRO A 140 8.59 -17.07 -7.86
N LEU A 141 7.50 -16.41 -7.50
CA LEU A 141 7.54 -15.17 -6.75
C LEU A 141 7.53 -15.36 -5.23
N ALA A 142 7.47 -16.61 -4.74
CA ALA A 142 7.38 -16.86 -3.30
C ALA A 142 8.59 -16.29 -2.52
N GLN A 143 9.76 -16.31 -3.13
CA GLN A 143 11.00 -15.82 -2.49
C GLN A 143 11.38 -14.40 -2.90
N ARG A 144 10.57 -13.75 -3.72
CA ARG A 144 10.85 -12.37 -4.18
C ARG A 144 10.22 -11.37 -3.23
N TRP A 145 11.07 -10.48 -2.70
CA TRP A 145 10.65 -9.41 -1.79
C TRP A 145 11.10 -8.03 -2.26
#